data_6a4e5a524ef5b3813dd3e683f693f1d1
#
_entry.id   6a4e5a524ef5b3813dd3e683f693f1d1
#
_cell.length_a   1.000
_cell.length_b   1.000
_cell.length_c   1.000
_cell.angle_alpha   90.00
_cell.angle_beta   90.00
_cell.angle_gamma   90.00
#
_symmetry.space_group_name_H-M   'P 1'
#
loop_
_entity.id
_entity.type
_entity.pdbx_description
1 polymer ?
#
loop_
_entity_poly.entity_id
_entity_poly.type
_entity_poly.pdbx_seq_one_letter_code
_entity_poly.pdbx_strand_id
1 'polypeptide(L)'
;MIQTIDHALVPGTFDPITYGHIDVVRRASRMFSQVTVAVAESLGKGGSGPVFSLDERVRLATEALADLENVQVRPFAASWLILPMRFRRALLSKAFAL
;
A
#
# COMPACT_ATOMS: atom_id res chain seq x y z
N MET A 1 25.11 0.29 17.42
CA MET A 1 23.85 0.86 17.09
C MET A 1 22.98 -0.05 16.28
N ILE A 2 21.76 -0.17 16.66
CA ILE A 2 20.86 -1.07 15.98
C ILE A 2 20.25 -0.41 14.78
N GLN A 3 20.37 -1.07 13.69
CA GLN A 3 19.74 -0.63 12.47
C GLN A 3 18.47 -1.41 12.29
N THR A 4 17.38 -0.84 12.66
CA THR A 4 16.11 -1.49 12.48
C THR A 4 15.50 -1.00 11.17
N ILE A 5 15.26 -1.90 10.26
CA ILE A 5 14.61 -1.54 9.04
C ILE A 5 13.13 -1.77 9.26
N ASP A 6 12.46 -0.71 9.61
CA ASP A 6 11.02 -0.77 9.82
C ASP A 6 10.34 -0.41 8.54
N HIS A 7 9.67 -1.36 7.97
CA HIS A 7 8.98 -1.18 6.71
C HIS A 7 7.51 -1.48 6.92
N ALA A 8 6.67 -0.48 6.79
CA ALA A 8 5.24 -0.64 6.91
C ALA A 8 4.63 -0.88 5.54
N LEU A 9 3.65 -1.76 5.50
CA LEU A 9 2.90 -2.03 4.29
C LEU A 9 1.47 -1.57 4.52
N VAL A 10 0.98 -0.71 3.64
CA VAL A 10 -0.37 -0.19 3.74
C VAL A 10 -1.15 -0.66 2.52
N PRO A 11 -1.83 -1.80 2.63
CA PRO A 11 -2.57 -2.34 1.50
C PRO A 11 -3.96 -1.75 1.40
N GLY A 12 -4.47 -1.68 0.20
CA GLY A 12 -5.83 -1.20 0.00
C GLY A 12 -6.17 -1.12 -1.46
N THR A 13 -7.42 -0.78 -1.73
CA THR A 13 -7.88 -0.58 -3.09
C THR A 13 -7.61 0.83 -3.58
N PHE A 14 -7.76 1.80 -2.70
CA PHE A 14 -7.52 3.22 -3.00
C PHE A 14 -8.24 3.66 -4.29
N ASP A 15 -9.54 3.65 -4.25
CA ASP A 15 -10.37 3.83 -5.44
C ASP A 15 -11.33 5.00 -5.30
N PRO A 16 -10.84 6.24 -5.30
CA PRO A 16 -9.46 6.67 -5.23
C PRO A 16 -8.96 6.82 -3.79
N ILE A 17 -7.71 7.21 -3.64
CA ILE A 17 -7.18 7.53 -2.32
C ILE A 17 -7.95 8.72 -1.74
N THR A 18 -8.18 8.69 -0.45
CA THR A 18 -8.93 9.74 0.26
C THR A 18 -8.03 10.41 1.29
N TYR A 19 -8.53 11.50 1.88
CA TYR A 19 -7.79 12.16 2.95
C TYR A 19 -7.57 11.24 4.15
N GLY A 20 -8.53 10.35 4.42
CA GLY A 20 -8.35 9.37 5.48
C GLY A 20 -7.18 8.44 5.20
N HIS A 21 -7.07 7.97 3.96
CA HIS A 21 -5.94 7.14 3.56
C HIS A 21 -4.64 7.90 3.68
N ILE A 22 -4.62 9.15 3.21
CA ILE A 22 -3.44 9.98 3.26
C ILE A 22 -2.99 10.19 4.71
N ASP A 23 -3.94 10.41 5.61
CA ASP A 23 -3.63 10.61 7.01
C ASP A 23 -2.96 9.38 7.61
N VAL A 24 -3.49 8.20 7.32
CA VAL A 24 -2.91 6.95 7.83
C VAL A 24 -1.49 6.76 7.31
N VAL A 25 -1.29 7.01 6.01
CA VAL A 25 0.03 6.84 5.42
C VAL A 25 1.01 7.86 5.99
N ARG A 26 0.55 9.10 6.18
CA ARG A 26 1.39 10.14 6.74
C ARG A 26 1.84 9.79 8.15
N ARG A 27 0.93 9.25 8.96
CA ARG A 27 1.29 8.81 10.31
C ARG A 27 2.28 7.67 10.27
N ALA A 28 2.05 6.71 9.37
CA ALA A 28 2.96 5.58 9.22
C ALA A 28 4.35 6.06 8.79
N SER A 29 4.41 7.08 7.94
CA SER A 29 5.68 7.59 7.45
C SER A 29 6.52 8.20 8.56
N ARG A 30 5.90 8.60 9.64
CA ARG A 30 6.61 9.15 10.80
C ARG A 30 7.08 8.06 11.75
N MET A 31 6.41 6.90 11.71
CA MET A 31 6.70 5.81 12.63
C MET A 31 7.66 4.79 12.06
N PHE A 32 7.74 4.71 10.75
CA PHE A 32 8.57 3.69 10.09
C PHE A 32 9.56 4.36 9.15
N SER A 33 10.68 3.70 8.95
CA SER A 33 11.69 4.26 8.06
C SER A 33 11.25 4.22 6.61
N GLN A 34 10.40 3.26 6.26
CA GLN A 34 9.84 3.17 4.92
C GLN A 34 8.40 2.69 4.96
N VAL A 35 7.61 3.21 4.05
CA VAL A 35 6.21 2.82 3.91
C VAL A 35 5.94 2.50 2.44
N THR A 36 5.34 1.36 2.20
CA THR A 36 4.88 0.99 0.86
C THR A 36 3.36 0.97 0.86
N VAL A 37 2.78 1.76 0.00
CA VAL A 37 1.34 1.74 -0.23
C VAL A 37 1.09 0.75 -1.35
N ALA A 38 0.43 -0.35 -1.02
CA ALA A 38 0.20 -1.43 -1.96
C ALA A 38 -1.21 -1.34 -2.50
N VAL A 39 -1.32 -0.92 -3.76
CA VAL A 39 -2.62 -0.74 -4.40
C VAL A 39 -3.04 -2.06 -5.01
N ALA A 40 -4.13 -2.61 -4.50
CA ALA A 40 -4.56 -3.95 -4.89
C ALA A 40 -5.07 -3.98 -6.31
N GLU A 41 -4.57 -4.94 -7.07
CA GLU A 41 -5.07 -5.19 -8.40
C GLU A 41 -6.39 -5.92 -8.28
N SER A 42 -7.40 -5.37 -8.94
CA SER A 42 -8.72 -5.99 -8.91
C SER A 42 -8.73 -7.21 -9.80
N LEU A 43 -9.40 -8.25 -9.36
CA LEU A 43 -9.60 -9.42 -10.19
C LEU A 43 -10.73 -9.23 -11.17
N GLY A 44 -11.46 -8.14 -11.07
CA GLY A 44 -12.39 -7.72 -12.08
C GLY A 44 -13.53 -8.69 -12.36
N LYS A 45 -14.09 -9.26 -11.34
CA LYS A 45 -15.16 -10.23 -11.54
C LYS A 45 -16.51 -9.57 -11.60
N GLY A 46 -17.25 -9.90 -12.64
CA GLY A 46 -18.67 -9.59 -12.68
C GLY A 46 -19.01 -8.12 -12.61
N GLY A 47 -18.20 -7.27 -13.12
CA GLY A 47 -18.53 -5.85 -13.17
C GLY A 47 -18.48 -5.13 -11.85
N SER A 48 -18.02 -5.78 -10.79
CA SER A 48 -17.92 -5.12 -9.49
C SER A 48 -16.50 -4.68 -9.19
N GLY A 49 -15.74 -4.34 -10.22
CA GLY A 49 -14.38 -3.86 -10.04
C GLY A 49 -14.34 -2.42 -9.59
N PRO A 50 -13.15 -1.89 -9.33
CA PRO A 50 -12.97 -0.50 -8.93
C PRO A 50 -13.42 0.46 -10.00
N VAL A 51 -13.75 1.68 -9.57
CA VAL A 51 -14.17 2.73 -10.51
C VAL A 51 -13.00 3.17 -11.36
N PHE A 52 -11.84 3.32 -10.74
CA PHE A 52 -10.63 3.75 -11.46
C PHE A 52 -9.76 2.56 -11.80
N SER A 53 -9.08 2.65 -12.92
CA SER A 53 -8.13 1.60 -13.31
C SER A 53 -6.99 1.54 -12.31
N LEU A 54 -6.26 0.42 -12.32
CA LEU A 54 -5.11 0.28 -11.44
C LEU A 54 -4.09 1.38 -11.68
N ASP A 55 -3.80 1.68 -12.93
CA ASP A 55 -2.83 2.72 -13.27
C ASP A 55 -3.27 4.08 -12.74
N GLU A 56 -4.54 4.38 -12.84
CA GLU A 56 -5.05 5.65 -12.34
C GLU A 56 -4.97 5.70 -10.81
N ARG A 57 -5.32 4.61 -10.16
CA ARG A 57 -5.29 4.56 -8.71
C ARG A 57 -3.86 4.71 -8.18
N VAL A 58 -2.91 4.05 -8.84
CA VAL A 58 -1.51 4.19 -8.47
C VAL A 58 -1.02 5.61 -8.70
N ARG A 59 -1.39 6.20 -9.82
CA ARG A 59 -0.96 7.55 -10.14
C ARG A 59 -1.53 8.57 -9.14
N LEU A 60 -2.81 8.45 -8.84
CA LEU A 60 -3.45 9.38 -7.91
C LEU A 60 -2.84 9.27 -6.52
N ALA A 61 -2.57 8.04 -6.08
CA ALA A 61 -1.94 7.85 -4.78
C ALA A 61 -0.51 8.40 -4.77
N THR A 62 0.22 8.18 -5.85
CA THR A 62 1.58 8.68 -5.96
C THR A 62 1.60 10.20 -5.86
N GLU A 63 0.69 10.86 -6.56
CA GLU A 63 0.62 12.31 -6.54
C GLU A 63 0.20 12.83 -5.17
N ALA A 64 -0.75 12.16 -4.55
CA ALA A 64 -1.25 12.59 -3.25
C ALA A 64 -0.21 12.45 -2.14
N LEU A 65 0.72 11.52 -2.29
CA LEU A 65 1.72 11.23 -1.28
C LEU A 65 3.12 11.70 -1.67
N ALA A 66 3.20 12.54 -2.69
CA ALA A 66 4.49 12.94 -3.25
C ALA A 66 5.36 13.72 -2.27
N ASP A 67 4.76 14.34 -1.26
CA ASP A 67 5.51 15.11 -0.27
C ASP A 67 6.14 14.23 0.81
N LEU A 68 5.88 12.94 0.79
CA LEU A 68 6.42 12.02 1.78
C LEU A 68 7.55 11.23 1.16
N GLU A 69 8.79 11.53 1.59
CA GLU A 69 9.98 11.00 0.94
C GLU A 69 10.19 9.51 1.14
N ASN A 70 9.69 8.99 2.27
CA ASN A 70 9.91 7.58 2.60
C ASN A 70 8.71 6.71 2.25
N VAL A 71 7.82 7.21 1.40
CA VAL A 71 6.64 6.49 0.97
C VAL A 71 6.76 6.16 -0.51
N GLN A 72 6.49 4.92 -0.86
CA GLN A 72 6.39 4.55 -2.26
C GLN A 72 5.07 3.85 -2.50
N VAL A 73 4.52 4.03 -3.69
CA VAL A 73 3.26 3.45 -4.07
C VAL A 73 3.52 2.41 -5.13
N ARG A 74 2.98 1.21 -4.93
CA ARG A 74 3.19 0.13 -5.86
C ARG A 74 1.92 -0.66 -6.06
N PRO A 75 1.67 -1.13 -7.27
CA PRO A 75 0.58 -2.07 -7.48
C PRO A 75 0.98 -3.43 -6.91
N PHE A 76 0.00 -4.18 -6.44
CA PHE A 76 0.29 -5.55 -6.10
C PHE A 76 -0.87 -6.43 -6.55
N ALA A 77 -0.51 -7.61 -7.04
CA ALA A 77 -1.48 -8.54 -7.56
C ALA A 77 -1.84 -9.56 -6.51
N ALA A 78 -2.99 -10.21 -6.70
CA ALA A 78 -3.40 -11.27 -5.81
C ALA A 78 -2.35 -12.38 -5.70
N SER A 79 -1.46 -12.44 -6.67
CA SER A 79 -0.41 -13.46 -6.67
C SER A 79 0.52 -13.38 -5.46
N TRP A 80 0.55 -12.25 -4.75
CA TRP A 80 1.37 -12.18 -3.55
C TRP A 80 0.93 -13.21 -2.52
N LEU A 81 -0.30 -13.68 -2.62
CA LEU A 81 -0.82 -14.68 -1.71
C LEU A 81 -0.15 -16.03 -1.87
N ILE A 82 0.55 -16.25 -2.96
CA ILE A 82 1.27 -17.51 -3.15
C ILE A 82 2.71 -17.44 -2.63
N LEU A 83 3.10 -16.31 -2.07
CA LEU A 83 4.41 -16.22 -1.46
C LEU A 83 4.52 -17.18 -0.28
N PRO A 84 5.74 -17.63 0.05
CA PRO A 84 5.91 -18.50 1.20
C PRO A 84 5.31 -17.89 2.46
N MET A 85 4.73 -18.74 3.28
CA MET A 85 4.04 -18.29 4.48
C MET A 85 4.88 -17.38 5.35
N ARG A 86 6.14 -17.73 5.56
CA ARG A 86 6.96 -16.92 6.44
C ARG A 86 7.25 -15.56 5.84
N PHE A 87 7.34 -15.47 4.52
CA PHE A 87 7.56 -14.20 3.86
C PHE A 87 6.34 -13.30 3.98
N ARG A 88 5.15 -13.89 3.74
CA ARG A 88 3.91 -13.15 3.92
C ARG A 88 3.75 -12.70 5.37
N ARG A 89 4.12 -13.55 6.31
CA ARG A 89 4.00 -13.23 7.72
C ARG A 89 4.90 -12.05 8.08
N ALA A 90 6.10 -12.03 7.54
CA ALA A 90 7.02 -10.93 7.79
C ALA A 90 6.45 -9.61 7.28
N LEU A 91 5.81 -9.63 6.11
CA LEU A 91 5.20 -8.44 5.56
C LEU A 91 3.99 -8.00 6.38
N LEU A 92 3.15 -8.97 6.74
CA LEU A 92 1.92 -8.65 7.45
C LEU A 92 2.16 -8.16 8.87
N SER A 93 3.28 -8.54 9.46
CA SER A 93 3.57 -8.10 10.82
C SER A 93 3.79 -6.59 10.89
N LYS A 94 3.99 -5.95 9.76
CA LYS A 94 4.20 -4.50 9.70
C LYS A 94 3.17 -3.84 8.80
N ALA A 95 1.99 -4.44 8.68
CA ALA A 95 0.98 -3.94 7.76
C ALA A 95 -0.11 -3.20 8.51
N PHE A 96 -0.62 -2.17 7.85
CA PHE A 96 -1.83 -1.48 8.30
C PHE A 96 -2.92 -1.78 7.28
N ALA A 97 -4.08 -2.16 7.79
CA ALA A 97 -5.23 -2.38 6.92
C ALA A 97 -6.10 -1.13 6.91
N LEU A 98 -6.52 -0.72 5.74
CA LEU A 98 -7.37 0.45 5.59
C LEU A 98 -8.80 0.06 5.25
#